data_a4e8c553ff1ccb4bbecdd5fbaf8f42dd
#
_entry.id   a4e8c553ff1ccb4bbecdd5fbaf8f42dd
#
_cell.length_a   1.000
_cell.length_b   1.000
_cell.length_c   1.000
_cell.angle_alpha   90.00
_cell.angle_beta   90.00
_cell.angle_gamma   90.00
#
_symmetry.space_group_name_H-M   'P 1'
#
loop_
_entity.id
_entity.type
_entity.pdbx_description
1 polymer ?
#
loop_
_entity_poly.entity_id
_entity_poly.type
_entity_poly.pdbx_seq_one_letter_code
_entity_poly.pdbx_strand_id
1 'polypeptide(L)'
;MHLCAQDAPSPDAPPPPSKAPAPSDIGPMGPDAPTLKVNVNLVNIYFSARDKNGFVSSLRKDDCQVAEDHNPQVIKRMTQEKNLPLTIGILLDTSGSQTNVLPLEQDSGARFLREVLTPKDEAFLISFDVNVDLLSDFTDSPRELARAINKASINTASSSAGVPGIGGGPFPTSNPRGTLLYDAVYLAAHDKLQSQTGRKIMIILTDGQDEGSQLKIKDAIEAAQKANVIVYPILIADTQQYFMAGEMYMGSSAMGQLAQQTGGRVINVGNNGRKLEDAFDQIQDELRTQYLLSYTPTNRNPDGTYRKIDLDCGKGLKIQARKGYYAVPGGESGNIE
;
A
#
# COMPACT_ATOMS: atom_id res chain seq x y z
N MET A 1 -86.10 -23.20 2.54
CA MET A 1 -85.20 -24.35 2.64
C MET A 1 -84.28 -24.32 1.46
N HIS A 2 -83.02 -23.83 1.67
CA HIS A 2 -81.97 -23.89 0.69
C HIS A 2 -80.78 -24.62 1.36
N LEU A 3 -80.49 -25.82 0.85
CA LEU A 3 -79.36 -26.61 1.22
C LEU A 3 -78.12 -25.99 0.52
N CYS A 4 -77.11 -25.59 1.30
CA CYS A 4 -75.78 -25.34 0.77
C CYS A 4 -75.04 -26.69 0.64
N ALA A 5 -74.66 -27.04 -0.57
CA ALA A 5 -73.78 -28.16 -0.86
C ALA A 5 -72.33 -27.68 -0.50
N GLN A 6 -71.67 -28.49 0.30
CA GLN A 6 -70.17 -28.30 0.56
C GLN A 6 -69.42 -29.02 -0.56
N ASP A 7 -68.61 -28.26 -1.30
CA ASP A 7 -67.67 -28.82 -2.29
C ASP A 7 -66.59 -29.61 -1.59
N ALA A 8 -66.44 -30.87 -2.00
CA ALA A 8 -65.30 -31.70 -1.57
C ALA A 8 -64.00 -31.26 -2.26
N PRO A 9 -62.85 -31.24 -1.58
CA PRO A 9 -61.62 -30.85 -2.19
C PRO A 9 -61.12 -31.84 -3.24
N SER A 10 -60.52 -31.30 -4.31
CA SER A 10 -59.96 -32.06 -5.45
C SER A 10 -58.79 -32.96 -5.02
N PRO A 11 -58.64 -34.16 -5.58
CA PRO A 11 -57.59 -35.12 -5.18
C PRO A 11 -56.17 -34.74 -5.62
N ASP A 12 -56.01 -33.65 -6.36
CA ASP A 12 -54.67 -33.22 -6.89
C ASP A 12 -54.06 -31.98 -6.20
N ALA A 13 -54.52 -31.61 -5.00
CA ALA A 13 -53.90 -30.49 -4.27
C ALA A 13 -52.60 -30.95 -3.56
N PRO A 14 -51.48 -30.23 -3.72
CA PRO A 14 -50.26 -30.57 -2.98
C PRO A 14 -50.46 -30.40 -1.48
N PRO A 15 -49.80 -31.21 -0.64
CA PRO A 15 -49.96 -31.13 0.81
C PRO A 15 -49.49 -29.76 1.34
N PRO A 16 -50.18 -29.24 2.37
CA PRO A 16 -49.76 -27.94 2.97
C PRO A 16 -48.34 -28.02 3.52
N PRO A 17 -47.54 -26.92 3.44
CA PRO A 17 -46.20 -26.92 3.95
C PRO A 17 -46.20 -27.25 5.44
N SER A 18 -45.32 -28.18 5.83
CA SER A 18 -45.07 -28.55 7.23
C SER A 18 -44.75 -27.31 8.04
N LYS A 19 -45.43 -27.07 9.14
CA LYS A 19 -45.11 -26.01 10.10
C LYS A 19 -43.68 -26.22 10.57
N ALA A 20 -42.79 -25.24 10.30
CA ALA A 20 -41.52 -25.18 10.93
C ALA A 20 -41.66 -25.22 12.47
N PRO A 21 -40.78 -25.92 13.19
CA PRO A 21 -40.82 -25.90 14.64
C PRO A 21 -40.65 -24.45 15.12
N ALA A 22 -41.47 -24.06 16.11
CA ALA A 22 -41.40 -22.76 16.74
C ALA A 22 -39.97 -22.54 17.29
N PRO A 23 -39.38 -21.32 17.17
CA PRO A 23 -38.13 -21.02 17.83
C PRO A 23 -38.31 -21.29 19.31
N SER A 24 -37.42 -22.14 19.87
CA SER A 24 -37.32 -22.34 21.30
C SER A 24 -37.08 -20.97 21.97
N ASP A 25 -37.96 -20.62 22.93
CA ASP A 25 -37.78 -19.47 23.81
C ASP A 25 -36.40 -19.51 24.45
N ILE A 26 -35.44 -18.82 23.85
CA ILE A 26 -34.23 -18.39 24.56
C ILE A 26 -34.70 -17.19 25.39
N GLY A 27 -34.99 -17.44 26.66
CA GLY A 27 -35.33 -16.39 27.60
C GLY A 27 -34.29 -15.22 27.53
N PRO A 28 -34.69 -13.99 27.89
CA PRO A 28 -33.79 -12.84 27.81
C PRO A 28 -32.53 -13.15 28.60
N MET A 29 -31.38 -13.21 27.92
CA MET A 29 -30.06 -13.22 28.56
C MET A 29 -29.96 -11.97 29.42
N GLY A 30 -29.80 -12.19 30.72
CA GLY A 30 -29.61 -11.08 31.67
C GLY A 30 -28.41 -10.21 31.29
N PRO A 31 -28.38 -8.94 31.72
CA PRO A 31 -27.38 -7.96 31.35
C PRO A 31 -25.94 -8.26 31.80
N ASP A 32 -25.70 -9.37 32.49
CA ASP A 32 -24.44 -9.69 33.13
C ASP A 32 -23.70 -10.93 32.57
N ALA A 33 -23.99 -11.34 31.31
CA ALA A 33 -23.12 -12.33 30.68
C ALA A 33 -21.75 -11.67 30.42
N PRO A 34 -20.64 -12.16 31.02
CA PRO A 34 -19.32 -11.59 30.78
C PRO A 34 -18.98 -11.80 29.30
N THR A 35 -19.08 -10.73 28.53
CA THR A 35 -18.56 -10.71 27.17
C THR A 35 -17.04 -10.76 27.27
N LEU A 36 -16.44 -11.94 27.10
CA LEU A 36 -15.01 -12.10 26.98
C LEU A 36 -14.55 -11.40 25.69
N LYS A 37 -14.20 -10.11 25.80
CA LYS A 37 -13.47 -9.42 24.75
C LYS A 37 -12.05 -9.96 24.74
N VAL A 38 -11.81 -11.01 23.96
CA VAL A 38 -10.46 -11.50 23.69
C VAL A 38 -9.83 -10.55 22.68
N ASN A 39 -9.09 -9.56 23.16
CA ASN A 39 -8.29 -8.69 22.32
C ASN A 39 -7.03 -9.47 21.93
N VAL A 40 -7.08 -10.17 20.81
CA VAL A 40 -5.91 -10.88 20.27
C VAL A 40 -5.15 -9.89 19.38
N ASN A 41 -4.20 -9.18 19.97
CA ASN A 41 -3.28 -8.34 19.21
C ASN A 41 -2.31 -9.27 18.45
N LEU A 42 -2.58 -9.54 17.17
CA LEU A 42 -1.67 -10.22 16.28
C LEU A 42 -0.80 -9.19 15.56
N VAL A 43 0.49 -9.44 15.57
CA VAL A 43 1.42 -8.70 14.70
C VAL A 43 1.60 -9.49 13.41
N ASN A 44 1.24 -8.86 12.30
CA ASN A 44 1.32 -9.40 10.96
C ASN A 44 2.55 -8.84 10.24
N ILE A 45 3.38 -9.70 9.70
CA ILE A 45 4.58 -9.33 8.95
C ILE A 45 4.46 -9.89 7.54
N TYR A 46 4.30 -9.02 6.56
CA TYR A 46 4.50 -9.40 5.16
C TYR A 46 5.99 -9.39 4.87
N PHE A 47 6.49 -10.44 4.24
CA PHE A 47 7.88 -10.52 3.87
C PHE A 47 8.10 -11.34 2.59
N SER A 48 9.18 -11.06 1.90
CA SER A 48 9.71 -11.86 0.81
C SER A 48 11.08 -12.43 1.17
N ALA A 49 11.39 -13.59 0.60
CA ALA A 49 12.67 -14.26 0.77
C ALA A 49 13.31 -14.48 -0.61
N ARG A 50 14.60 -14.17 -0.73
CA ARG A 50 15.38 -14.36 -1.96
C ARG A 50 16.66 -15.11 -1.68
N ASP A 51 17.02 -16.01 -2.59
CA ASP A 51 18.33 -16.60 -2.70
C ASP A 51 19.06 -16.11 -3.97
N LYS A 52 20.14 -16.79 -4.35
CA LYS A 52 20.88 -16.48 -5.60
C LYS A 52 20.09 -16.75 -6.87
N ASN A 53 19.02 -17.54 -6.83
CA ASN A 53 18.21 -17.95 -7.96
C ASN A 53 16.93 -17.10 -8.10
N GLY A 54 16.56 -16.30 -7.10
CA GLY A 54 15.37 -15.46 -7.12
C GLY A 54 14.53 -15.57 -5.85
N PHE A 55 13.21 -15.36 -5.99
CA PHE A 55 12.29 -15.47 -4.87
C PHE A 55 12.03 -16.93 -4.47
N VAL A 56 12.04 -17.18 -3.16
CA VAL A 56 11.80 -18.50 -2.59
C VAL A 56 10.35 -18.60 -2.15
N SER A 57 9.61 -19.59 -2.67
CA SER A 57 8.18 -19.81 -2.40
C SER A 57 7.88 -21.09 -1.61
N SER A 58 8.90 -21.74 -1.05
CA SER A 58 8.77 -23.05 -0.38
C SER A 58 9.12 -23.03 1.11
N LEU A 59 9.18 -21.85 1.75
CA LEU A 59 9.49 -21.74 3.18
C LEU A 59 8.34 -22.24 4.04
N ARG A 60 8.69 -22.92 5.13
CA ARG A 60 7.78 -23.36 6.17
C ARG A 60 8.00 -22.55 7.45
N LYS A 61 7.02 -22.57 8.33
CA LYS A 61 7.05 -21.86 9.61
C LYS A 61 8.31 -22.19 10.43
N ASP A 62 8.73 -23.46 10.42
CA ASP A 62 9.85 -23.95 11.22
C ASP A 62 11.22 -23.55 10.63
N ASP A 63 11.26 -23.05 9.40
CA ASP A 63 12.46 -22.54 8.77
C ASP A 63 12.78 -21.11 9.24
N CYS A 64 11.83 -20.43 9.93
CA CYS A 64 11.93 -19.02 10.30
C CYS A 64 11.92 -18.80 11.82
N GLN A 65 12.59 -17.75 12.25
CA GLN A 65 12.61 -17.26 13.63
C GLN A 65 12.31 -15.77 13.62
N VAL A 66 11.50 -15.30 14.58
CA VAL A 66 11.17 -13.90 14.75
C VAL A 66 11.47 -13.45 16.17
N ALA A 67 12.05 -12.27 16.31
CA ALA A 67 12.26 -11.61 17.60
C ALA A 67 11.69 -10.18 17.55
N GLU A 68 11.15 -9.75 18.69
CA GLU A 68 10.68 -8.37 18.92
C GLU A 68 11.52 -7.78 20.04
N ASP A 69 12.17 -6.63 19.77
CA ASP A 69 13.10 -5.99 20.70
C ASP A 69 14.12 -6.99 21.30
N HIS A 70 14.67 -7.85 20.43
CA HIS A 70 15.59 -8.94 20.76
C HIS A 70 14.98 -10.10 21.57
N ASN A 71 13.68 -10.07 21.89
CA ASN A 71 13.00 -11.17 22.59
C ASN A 71 12.39 -12.12 21.55
N PRO A 72 12.74 -13.42 21.57
CA PRO A 72 12.16 -14.40 20.67
C PRO A 72 10.64 -14.48 20.81
N GLN A 73 9.94 -14.55 19.68
CA GLN A 73 8.48 -14.65 19.60
C GLN A 73 8.06 -15.98 19.00
N VAL A 74 6.90 -16.49 19.40
CA VAL A 74 6.34 -17.74 18.86
C VAL A 74 5.49 -17.45 17.65
N ILE A 75 5.94 -17.90 16.47
CA ILE A 75 5.19 -17.81 15.22
C ILE A 75 3.89 -18.63 15.36
N LYS A 76 2.74 -17.97 15.26
CA LYS A 76 1.43 -18.62 15.30
C LYS A 76 1.05 -19.20 13.95
N ARG A 77 1.19 -18.39 12.90
CA ARG A 77 0.83 -18.75 11.53
C ARG A 77 1.89 -18.20 10.56
N MET A 78 2.13 -18.95 9.52
CA MET A 78 2.88 -18.51 8.34
C MET A 78 2.23 -19.11 7.11
N THR A 79 1.88 -18.25 6.15
CA THR A 79 1.22 -18.64 4.90
C THR A 79 1.82 -17.85 3.75
N GLN A 80 1.83 -18.46 2.56
CA GLN A 80 2.13 -17.72 1.34
C GLN A 80 0.84 -17.04 0.86
N GLU A 81 0.90 -15.72 0.70
CA GLU A 81 -0.29 -14.93 0.40
C GLU A 81 -0.44 -14.69 -1.11
N LYS A 82 -1.33 -15.49 -1.73
CA LYS A 82 -1.64 -15.38 -3.16
C LYS A 82 -3.01 -14.75 -3.43
N ASN A 83 -3.88 -14.72 -2.42
CA ASN A 83 -5.31 -14.44 -2.60
C ASN A 83 -5.85 -13.25 -1.81
N LEU A 84 -5.07 -12.64 -0.93
CA LEU A 84 -5.50 -11.43 -0.23
C LEU A 84 -5.64 -10.26 -1.22
N PRO A 85 -6.69 -9.46 -1.07
CA PRO A 85 -6.82 -8.21 -1.82
C PRO A 85 -5.57 -7.35 -1.67
N LEU A 86 -5.21 -6.66 -2.75
CA LEU A 86 -4.06 -5.77 -2.81
C LEU A 86 -4.55 -4.35 -3.06
N THR A 87 -4.18 -3.42 -2.20
CA THR A 87 -4.41 -1.99 -2.40
C THR A 87 -3.10 -1.32 -2.79
N ILE A 88 -3.07 -0.68 -3.96
CA ILE A 88 -1.87 -0.08 -4.55
C ILE A 88 -2.01 1.44 -4.58
N GLY A 89 -1.11 2.17 -3.90
CA GLY A 89 -0.90 3.59 -4.12
C GLY A 89 0.21 3.80 -5.14
N ILE A 90 -0.03 4.58 -6.18
CA ILE A 90 1.00 5.03 -7.11
C ILE A 90 1.21 6.52 -6.92
N LEU A 91 2.45 6.89 -6.63
CA LEU A 91 2.89 8.27 -6.49
C LEU A 91 3.82 8.59 -7.66
N LEU A 92 3.42 9.59 -8.44
CA LEU A 92 4.11 9.99 -9.66
C LEU A 92 4.71 11.37 -9.48
N ASP A 93 6.00 11.46 -9.59
CA ASP A 93 6.73 12.72 -9.55
C ASP A 93 6.50 13.50 -10.86
N THR A 94 5.89 14.68 -10.76
CA THR A 94 5.65 15.56 -11.89
C THR A 94 6.49 16.85 -11.81
N SER A 95 7.55 16.83 -11.02
CA SER A 95 8.50 17.94 -10.95
C SER A 95 9.29 18.13 -12.24
N GLY A 96 9.92 19.27 -12.40
CA GLY A 96 10.63 19.63 -13.62
C GLY A 96 11.76 18.68 -14.01
N SER A 97 12.37 17.97 -13.06
CA SER A 97 13.40 16.96 -13.31
C SER A 97 12.87 15.74 -14.09
N GLN A 98 11.57 15.47 -14.02
CA GLN A 98 10.92 14.33 -14.68
C GLN A 98 10.48 14.60 -16.12
N THR A 99 10.74 15.78 -16.67
CA THR A 99 10.27 16.19 -18.02
C THR A 99 10.60 15.16 -19.11
N ASN A 100 11.80 14.59 -19.09
CA ASN A 100 12.26 13.67 -20.11
C ASN A 100 11.81 12.22 -19.89
N VAL A 101 11.36 11.87 -18.69
CA VAL A 101 11.06 10.47 -18.31
C VAL A 101 9.57 10.23 -18.07
N LEU A 102 8.77 11.26 -17.83
CA LEU A 102 7.33 11.15 -17.56
C LEU A 102 6.56 10.31 -18.63
N PRO A 103 6.78 10.48 -19.95
CA PRO A 103 6.07 9.64 -20.94
C PRO A 103 6.37 8.15 -20.77
N LEU A 104 7.60 7.81 -20.39
CA LEU A 104 8.03 6.45 -20.11
C LEU A 104 7.35 5.88 -18.87
N GLU A 105 7.25 6.68 -17.82
CA GLU A 105 6.55 6.33 -16.57
C GLU A 105 5.06 6.08 -16.82
N GLN A 106 4.44 6.93 -17.63
CA GLN A 106 3.03 6.78 -18.01
C GLN A 106 2.75 5.48 -18.75
N ASP A 107 3.56 5.15 -19.76
CA ASP A 107 3.39 3.93 -20.53
C ASP A 107 3.64 2.66 -19.70
N SER A 108 4.75 2.63 -18.97
CA SER A 108 5.13 1.47 -18.14
C SER A 108 4.19 1.30 -16.96
N GLY A 109 3.80 2.40 -16.29
CA GLY A 109 2.83 2.37 -15.17
C GLY A 109 1.45 1.90 -15.62
N ALA A 110 0.96 2.39 -16.76
CA ALA A 110 -0.32 1.94 -17.31
C ALA A 110 -0.29 0.45 -17.71
N ARG A 111 0.85 -0.06 -18.20
CA ARG A 111 1.03 -1.49 -18.47
C ARG A 111 1.02 -2.30 -17.19
N PHE A 112 1.83 -1.91 -16.20
CA PHE A 112 1.89 -2.58 -14.90
C PHE A 112 0.51 -2.73 -14.26
N LEU A 113 -0.28 -1.65 -14.21
CA LEU A 113 -1.62 -1.67 -13.64
C LEU A 113 -2.56 -2.68 -14.32
N ARG A 114 -2.44 -2.83 -15.64
CA ARG A 114 -3.22 -3.83 -16.39
C ARG A 114 -2.83 -5.27 -16.07
N GLU A 115 -1.57 -5.50 -15.70
CA GLU A 115 -1.00 -6.84 -15.47
C GLU A 115 -1.12 -7.27 -14.01
N VAL A 116 -1.04 -6.32 -13.05
CA VAL A 116 -1.03 -6.63 -11.62
C VAL A 116 -2.41 -6.68 -11.01
N LEU A 117 -3.33 -5.79 -11.42
CA LEU A 117 -4.66 -5.69 -10.81
C LEU A 117 -5.57 -6.84 -11.21
N THR A 118 -6.15 -7.47 -10.21
CA THR A 118 -7.24 -8.44 -10.35
C THR A 118 -8.55 -7.81 -9.89
N PRO A 119 -9.74 -8.40 -10.17
CA PRO A 119 -11.04 -7.80 -9.80
C PRO A 119 -11.27 -7.57 -8.30
N LYS A 120 -10.39 -8.06 -7.43
CA LYS A 120 -10.46 -7.84 -5.97
C LYS A 120 -9.45 -6.83 -5.46
N ASP A 121 -8.58 -6.37 -6.35
CA ASP A 121 -7.54 -5.40 -6.03
C ASP A 121 -8.01 -4.01 -6.44
N GLU A 122 -7.48 -2.98 -5.79
CA GLU A 122 -7.77 -1.59 -6.12
C GLU A 122 -6.50 -0.76 -6.11
N ALA A 123 -6.51 0.34 -6.85
CA ALA A 123 -5.41 1.27 -6.85
C ALA A 123 -5.90 2.72 -6.89
N PHE A 124 -5.08 3.64 -6.40
CA PHE A 124 -5.25 5.09 -6.55
C PHE A 124 -3.95 5.70 -7.10
N LEU A 125 -4.07 6.90 -7.64
CA LEU A 125 -2.95 7.62 -8.25
C LEU A 125 -2.86 9.04 -7.69
N ILE A 126 -1.69 9.40 -7.20
CA ILE A 126 -1.31 10.75 -6.79
C ILE A 126 -0.17 11.23 -7.68
N SER A 127 -0.21 12.49 -8.12
CA SER A 127 0.97 13.20 -8.62
C SER A 127 1.48 14.18 -7.57
N PHE A 128 2.77 14.44 -7.59
CA PHE A 128 3.36 15.42 -6.69
C PHE A 128 4.50 16.19 -7.36
N ASP A 129 4.50 17.48 -7.09
CA ASP A 129 5.50 18.48 -7.46
C ASP A 129 5.49 19.57 -6.38
N VAL A 130 5.16 20.82 -6.71
CA VAL A 130 4.88 21.89 -5.73
C VAL A 130 3.52 21.72 -5.05
N ASN A 131 2.70 20.79 -5.52
CA ASN A 131 1.41 20.38 -4.97
C ASN A 131 1.38 18.84 -4.85
N VAL A 132 0.40 18.35 -4.10
CA VAL A 132 0.06 16.93 -4.05
C VAL A 132 -1.38 16.77 -4.53
N ASP A 133 -1.55 16.16 -5.71
CA ASP A 133 -2.84 16.08 -6.39
C ASP A 133 -3.31 14.63 -6.53
N LEU A 134 -4.56 14.34 -6.13
CA LEU A 134 -5.19 13.05 -6.34
C LEU A 134 -5.71 12.98 -7.79
N LEU A 135 -5.01 12.24 -8.66
CA LEU A 135 -5.39 12.07 -10.06
C LEU A 135 -6.49 11.01 -10.27
N SER A 136 -6.51 9.98 -9.43
CA SER A 136 -7.57 8.96 -9.39
C SER A 136 -7.74 8.45 -7.98
N ASP A 137 -8.98 8.40 -7.51
CA ASP A 137 -9.31 7.72 -6.26
C ASP A 137 -9.32 6.20 -6.47
N PHE A 138 -9.57 5.42 -5.40
CA PHE A 138 -9.60 3.96 -5.47
C PHE A 138 -10.52 3.46 -6.58
N THR A 139 -9.97 2.61 -7.43
CA THR A 139 -10.70 1.94 -8.51
C THR A 139 -10.02 0.60 -8.83
N ASP A 140 -10.83 -0.39 -9.20
CA ASP A 140 -10.38 -1.67 -9.72
C ASP A 140 -10.20 -1.66 -11.27
N SER A 141 -10.45 -0.49 -11.89
CA SER A 141 -10.41 -0.31 -13.34
C SER A 141 -9.04 0.11 -13.86
N PRO A 142 -8.23 -0.81 -14.44
CA PRO A 142 -6.95 -0.44 -15.05
C PRO A 142 -7.08 0.61 -16.16
N ARG A 143 -8.27 0.71 -16.80
CA ARG A 143 -8.53 1.72 -17.83
C ARG A 143 -8.68 3.12 -17.28
N GLU A 144 -9.31 3.26 -16.11
CA GLU A 144 -9.45 4.55 -15.42
C GLU A 144 -8.09 5.04 -14.94
N LEU A 145 -7.34 4.17 -14.29
CA LEU A 145 -5.97 4.47 -13.83
C LEU A 145 -5.04 4.84 -15.00
N ALA A 146 -5.11 4.11 -16.13
CA ALA A 146 -4.33 4.43 -17.31
C ALA A 146 -4.72 5.81 -17.90
N ARG A 147 -6.00 6.21 -17.86
CA ARG A 147 -6.40 7.55 -18.27
C ARG A 147 -5.90 8.61 -17.30
N ALA A 148 -5.91 8.32 -16.01
CA ALA A 148 -5.44 9.26 -14.98
C ALA A 148 -3.92 9.46 -15.10
N ILE A 149 -3.13 8.39 -15.23
CA ILE A 149 -1.68 8.48 -15.38
C ILE A 149 -1.29 9.25 -16.63
N ASN A 150 -2.01 9.06 -17.76
CA ASN A 150 -1.77 9.77 -19.02
C ASN A 150 -2.19 11.25 -18.98
N LYS A 151 -2.95 11.68 -17.96
CA LYS A 151 -3.28 13.09 -17.75
C LYS A 151 -2.23 13.82 -16.90
N ALA A 152 -1.37 13.08 -16.21
CA ALA A 152 -0.28 13.69 -15.47
C ALA A 152 0.59 14.51 -16.41
N SER A 153 0.97 15.69 -16.01
CA SER A 153 1.79 16.60 -16.78
C SER A 153 2.81 17.28 -15.88
N ILE A 154 3.98 17.55 -16.45
CA ILE A 154 5.00 18.30 -15.70
C ILE A 154 4.45 19.69 -15.37
N ASN A 155 4.53 20.03 -14.10
CA ASN A 155 4.20 21.37 -13.65
C ASN A 155 5.35 22.31 -14.06
N THR A 156 5.27 22.81 -15.29
CA THR A 156 6.12 23.92 -15.72
C THR A 156 5.46 25.18 -15.20
N ALA A 157 6.01 25.78 -14.15
CA ALA A 157 5.58 27.08 -13.62
C ALA A 157 5.71 28.25 -14.64
N SER A 158 5.37 27.99 -15.89
CA SER A 158 5.44 28.91 -17.03
C SER A 158 4.12 29.53 -17.42
N SER A 159 3.04 29.19 -16.75
CA SER A 159 1.74 29.83 -17.03
C SER A 159 1.40 30.91 -16.00
N SER A 160 2.34 31.82 -15.72
CA SER A 160 1.91 33.16 -15.45
C SER A 160 1.36 33.70 -16.78
N ALA A 161 0.09 33.40 -17.08
CA ALA A 161 -0.69 34.23 -17.99
C ALA A 161 -0.61 35.62 -17.39
N GLY A 162 0.35 36.41 -17.87
CA GLY A 162 0.46 37.80 -17.56
C GLY A 162 -0.89 38.42 -17.86
N VAL A 163 -1.54 38.94 -16.83
CA VAL A 163 -2.69 39.82 -17.05
C VAL A 163 -2.20 40.98 -17.93
N PRO A 164 -2.68 41.09 -19.17
CA PRO A 164 -2.23 42.19 -20.02
C PRO A 164 -2.67 43.49 -19.35
N GLY A 165 -1.73 44.30 -18.89
CA GLY A 165 -2.01 45.65 -18.48
C GLY A 165 -1.49 46.16 -17.14
N ILE A 166 -0.71 45.41 -16.38
CA ILE A 166 -0.03 45.98 -15.19
C ILE A 166 1.48 45.88 -15.38
N GLY A 167 2.09 47.07 -15.38
CA GLY A 167 3.47 47.35 -15.75
C GLY A 167 4.51 46.44 -15.03
N GLY A 168 5.50 46.07 -15.82
CA GLY A 168 6.65 45.32 -15.37
C GLY A 168 7.42 46.01 -14.26
N GLY A 169 7.28 45.51 -13.04
CA GLY A 169 8.25 45.73 -11.97
C GLY A 169 9.27 44.56 -11.93
N PRO A 170 10.49 44.81 -11.48
CA PRO A 170 11.51 43.77 -11.34
C PRO A 170 11.25 42.98 -10.07
N PHE A 171 10.19 42.19 -10.03
CA PHE A 171 10.05 41.16 -9.05
C PHE A 171 10.58 39.86 -9.68
N PRO A 172 11.57 39.18 -9.06
CA PRO A 172 11.92 37.86 -9.50
C PRO A 172 10.66 37.02 -9.35
N THR A 173 10.05 36.63 -10.47
CA THR A 173 9.10 35.51 -10.49
C THR A 173 9.93 34.29 -10.12
N SER A 174 10.04 34.03 -8.83
CA SER A 174 10.54 32.73 -8.37
C SER A 174 9.56 31.71 -8.92
N ASN A 175 9.97 31.01 -9.98
CA ASN A 175 9.29 29.77 -10.36
C ASN A 175 9.23 28.93 -9.08
N PRO A 176 8.05 28.58 -8.57
CA PRO A 176 7.98 27.67 -7.45
C PRO A 176 8.58 26.35 -7.93
N ARG A 177 9.85 26.14 -7.62
CA ARG A 177 10.49 24.84 -7.74
C ARG A 177 10.20 24.13 -6.44
N GLY A 178 9.75 22.90 -6.54
CA GLY A 178 9.48 22.09 -5.36
C GLY A 178 9.09 20.69 -5.75
N THR A 179 9.35 19.76 -4.86
CA THR A 179 8.99 18.36 -4.96
C THR A 179 8.56 17.90 -3.57
N LEU A 180 7.25 17.89 -3.30
CA LEU A 180 6.67 17.57 -2.00
C LEU A 180 6.60 16.05 -1.77
N LEU A 181 7.76 15.37 -1.91
CA LEU A 181 7.84 13.91 -1.87
C LEU A 181 7.40 13.34 -0.52
N TYR A 182 7.91 13.89 0.59
CA TYR A 182 7.58 13.35 1.92
C TYR A 182 6.14 13.66 2.32
N ASP A 183 5.60 14.81 1.93
CA ASP A 183 4.20 15.16 2.12
C ASP A 183 3.29 14.22 1.33
N ALA A 184 3.63 13.90 0.07
CA ALA A 184 2.89 12.96 -0.76
C ALA A 184 2.88 11.54 -0.17
N VAL A 185 4.02 11.04 0.31
CA VAL A 185 4.11 9.75 0.98
C VAL A 185 3.27 9.72 2.25
N TYR A 186 3.33 10.78 3.06
CA TYR A 186 2.54 10.89 4.28
C TYR A 186 1.03 10.87 3.98
N LEU A 187 0.55 11.72 3.07
CA LEU A 187 -0.86 11.81 2.68
C LEU A 187 -1.37 10.46 2.11
N ALA A 188 -0.60 9.85 1.23
CA ALA A 188 -0.94 8.54 0.69
C ALA A 188 -1.03 7.45 1.77
N ALA A 189 -0.11 7.44 2.74
CA ALA A 189 -0.11 6.46 3.82
C ALA A 189 -1.24 6.73 4.83
N HIS A 190 -1.33 7.97 5.32
CA HIS A 190 -2.23 8.37 6.40
C HIS A 190 -3.68 8.51 5.92
N ASP A 191 -3.92 9.28 4.85
CA ASP A 191 -5.29 9.65 4.45
C ASP A 191 -5.93 8.59 3.55
N LYS A 192 -5.11 7.84 2.78
CA LYS A 192 -5.64 6.86 1.82
C LYS A 192 -5.50 5.42 2.33
N LEU A 193 -4.29 4.99 2.72
CA LEU A 193 -3.99 3.58 2.97
C LEU A 193 -4.25 3.13 4.41
N GLN A 194 -4.28 4.02 5.40
CA GLN A 194 -4.41 3.63 6.81
C GLN A 194 -5.72 2.91 7.11
N SER A 195 -6.82 3.33 6.48
CA SER A 195 -8.15 2.73 6.66
C SER A 195 -8.38 1.46 5.83
N GLN A 196 -7.47 1.15 4.88
CA GLN A 196 -7.61 -0.01 4.01
C GLN A 196 -7.17 -1.30 4.71
N THR A 197 -7.82 -2.41 4.34
CA THR A 197 -7.50 -3.76 4.84
C THR A 197 -6.70 -4.55 3.81
N GLY A 198 -6.13 -5.69 4.21
CA GLY A 198 -5.35 -6.53 3.31
C GLY A 198 -3.92 -6.06 3.10
N ARG A 199 -3.36 -6.38 1.94
CA ARG A 199 -1.98 -6.00 1.58
C ARG A 199 -1.97 -4.62 0.96
N LYS A 200 -1.15 -3.75 1.52
CA LYS A 200 -1.03 -2.36 1.09
C LYS A 200 0.38 -2.08 0.59
N ILE A 201 0.49 -1.61 -0.62
CA ILE A 201 1.77 -1.22 -1.20
C ILE A 201 1.71 0.21 -1.74
N MET A 202 2.85 0.84 -1.77
CA MET A 202 3.04 2.15 -2.39
C MET A 202 4.22 2.06 -3.35
N ILE A 203 3.99 2.42 -4.60
CA ILE A 203 5.03 2.52 -5.63
C ILE A 203 5.25 4.01 -5.87
N ILE A 204 6.50 4.45 -5.77
CA ILE A 204 6.88 5.85 -5.97
C ILE A 204 7.79 5.92 -7.19
N LEU A 205 7.37 6.64 -8.23
CA LEU A 205 8.14 6.95 -9.41
C LEU A 205 8.72 8.35 -9.23
N THR A 206 10.03 8.47 -9.04
CA THR A 206 10.69 9.74 -8.67
C THR A 206 12.20 9.66 -8.87
N ASP A 207 12.89 10.79 -8.91
CA ASP A 207 14.35 10.83 -8.73
C ASP A 207 14.76 10.75 -7.23
N GLY A 208 13.79 10.81 -6.32
CA GLY A 208 13.99 10.66 -4.89
C GLY A 208 14.44 11.94 -4.18
N GLN A 209 14.43 13.08 -4.85
CA GLN A 209 14.72 14.37 -4.24
C GLN A 209 13.44 14.96 -3.63
N ASP A 210 13.60 15.57 -2.47
CA ASP A 210 12.55 16.33 -1.79
C ASP A 210 12.96 17.78 -1.70
N GLU A 211 12.12 18.67 -2.24
CA GLU A 211 12.36 20.11 -2.21
C GLU A 211 11.07 20.83 -1.78
N GLY A 212 10.94 21.03 -0.47
CA GLY A 212 9.88 21.89 0.07
C GLY A 212 8.79 21.20 0.87
N SER A 213 8.83 19.87 1.09
CA SER A 213 7.93 19.21 2.03
C SER A 213 7.95 19.86 3.41
N GLN A 214 6.79 19.99 4.02
CA GLN A 214 6.65 20.46 5.39
C GLN A 214 7.06 19.35 6.37
N LEU A 215 6.82 18.10 6.01
CA LEU A 215 7.16 16.91 6.78
C LEU A 215 8.59 16.44 6.44
N LYS A 216 9.17 15.67 7.36
CA LYS A 216 10.49 15.07 7.18
C LYS A 216 10.34 13.61 6.78
N ILE A 217 11.39 13.05 6.21
CA ILE A 217 11.43 11.63 5.83
C ILE A 217 11.01 10.70 6.98
N LYS A 218 11.32 11.02 8.23
CA LYS A 218 10.92 10.23 9.39
C LYS A 218 9.41 10.20 9.59
N ASP A 219 8.72 11.31 9.31
CA ASP A 219 7.27 11.43 9.49
C ASP A 219 6.55 10.62 8.41
N ALA A 220 7.07 10.64 7.18
CA ALA A 220 6.62 9.79 6.07
C ALA A 220 6.82 8.28 6.35
N ILE A 221 7.99 7.90 6.89
CA ILE A 221 8.26 6.51 7.30
C ILE A 221 7.29 6.06 8.40
N GLU A 222 7.10 6.89 9.42
CA GLU A 222 6.20 6.59 10.53
C GLU A 222 4.75 6.40 10.05
N ALA A 223 4.27 7.27 9.17
CA ALA A 223 2.94 7.14 8.57
C ALA A 223 2.79 5.83 7.78
N ALA A 224 3.78 5.50 6.94
CA ALA A 224 3.77 4.25 6.17
C ALA A 224 3.81 3.01 7.07
N GLN A 225 4.58 3.03 8.17
CA GLN A 225 4.64 1.94 9.14
C GLN A 225 3.33 1.79 9.93
N LYS A 226 2.72 2.89 10.37
CA LYS A 226 1.42 2.89 11.06
C LYS A 226 0.29 2.39 10.16
N ALA A 227 0.35 2.72 8.88
CA ALA A 227 -0.58 2.23 7.88
C ALA A 227 -0.25 0.80 7.38
N ASN A 228 0.84 0.18 7.82
CA ASN A 228 1.31 -1.13 7.37
C ASN A 228 1.49 -1.22 5.85
N VAL A 229 2.10 -0.19 5.27
CA VAL A 229 2.34 -0.06 3.83
C VAL A 229 3.76 -0.47 3.49
N ILE A 230 3.93 -1.32 2.49
CA ILE A 230 5.24 -1.66 1.93
C ILE A 230 5.54 -0.67 0.81
N VAL A 231 6.67 0.01 0.87
CA VAL A 231 7.01 1.07 -0.09
C VAL A 231 8.11 0.61 -1.04
N TYR A 232 7.84 0.76 -2.34
CA TYR A 232 8.75 0.45 -3.45
C TYR A 232 9.11 1.72 -4.23
N PRO A 233 10.16 2.44 -3.85
CA PRO A 233 10.65 3.54 -4.67
C PRO A 233 11.34 2.99 -5.92
N ILE A 234 10.91 3.45 -7.09
CA ILE A 234 11.58 3.24 -8.37
C ILE A 234 12.27 4.56 -8.72
N LEU A 235 13.60 4.55 -8.64
CA LEU A 235 14.39 5.75 -8.91
C LEU A 235 14.62 5.92 -10.41
N ILE A 236 14.03 6.97 -10.93
CA ILE A 236 14.09 7.36 -12.33
C ILE A 236 14.76 8.73 -12.39
N ALA A 237 16.06 8.73 -12.68
CA ALA A 237 16.84 9.96 -12.71
C ALA A 237 17.66 10.03 -13.99
N ASP A 238 17.59 11.14 -14.70
CA ASP A 238 18.57 11.49 -15.71
C ASP A 238 19.84 12.03 -15.02
N THR A 239 20.71 11.11 -14.61
CA THR A 239 21.97 11.48 -13.91
C THR A 239 22.86 12.41 -14.71
N GLN A 240 22.71 12.47 -16.05
CA GLN A 240 23.43 13.39 -16.90
C GLN A 240 22.93 14.83 -16.70
N GLN A 241 21.62 14.99 -16.47
CA GLN A 241 21.02 16.30 -16.18
C GLN A 241 21.59 16.88 -14.87
N TYR A 242 21.69 16.06 -13.81
CA TYR A 242 22.27 16.47 -12.53
C TYR A 242 23.73 16.84 -12.66
N PHE A 243 24.50 16.04 -13.41
CA PHE A 243 25.91 16.32 -13.66
C PHE A 243 26.10 17.65 -14.42
N MET A 244 25.27 17.93 -15.43
CA MET A 244 25.29 19.17 -16.19
C MET A 244 24.89 20.40 -15.35
N ALA A 245 23.99 20.22 -14.38
CA ALA A 245 23.58 21.26 -13.45
C ALA A 245 24.62 21.51 -12.33
N GLY A 246 25.63 20.65 -12.21
CA GLY A 246 26.62 20.70 -11.12
C GLY A 246 26.06 20.27 -9.77
N GLU A 247 24.94 19.58 -9.77
CA GLU A 247 24.24 19.11 -8.58
C GLU A 247 24.63 17.67 -8.22
N MET A 248 24.70 17.38 -6.92
CA MET A 248 24.95 16.02 -6.43
C MET A 248 23.64 15.29 -6.25
N TYR A 249 23.47 14.17 -6.96
CA TYR A 249 22.31 13.31 -6.80
C TYR A 249 22.29 12.61 -5.44
N MET A 250 21.37 12.99 -4.56
CA MET A 250 21.25 12.48 -3.18
C MET A 250 19.94 11.69 -2.90
N GLY A 251 19.02 11.60 -3.86
CA GLY A 251 17.68 11.01 -3.66
C GLY A 251 17.68 9.54 -3.22
N SER A 252 18.73 8.76 -3.55
CA SER A 252 18.77 7.33 -3.28
C SER A 252 18.84 6.97 -1.77
N SER A 253 19.42 7.82 -0.94
CA SER A 253 19.62 7.54 0.49
C SER A 253 18.29 7.57 1.28
N ALA A 254 17.48 8.64 1.10
CA ALA A 254 16.20 8.79 1.77
C ALA A 254 15.21 7.70 1.33
N MET A 255 15.15 7.42 0.03
CA MET A 255 14.31 6.36 -0.52
C MET A 255 14.77 4.98 -0.05
N GLY A 256 16.08 4.77 0.10
CA GLY A 256 16.64 3.55 0.70
C GLY A 256 16.16 3.34 2.13
N GLN A 257 16.15 4.40 2.93
CA GLN A 257 15.66 4.36 4.31
C GLN A 257 14.15 4.08 4.36
N LEU A 258 13.34 4.78 3.56
CA LEU A 258 11.89 4.59 3.49
C LEU A 258 11.54 3.14 3.12
N ALA A 259 12.13 2.61 2.05
CA ALA A 259 11.90 1.25 1.59
C ALA A 259 12.32 0.21 2.64
N GLN A 260 13.53 0.32 3.20
CA GLN A 260 14.03 -0.63 4.17
C GLN A 260 13.18 -0.69 5.44
N GLN A 261 12.73 0.45 5.94
CA GLN A 261 11.93 0.54 7.16
C GLN A 261 10.52 -0.03 6.99
N THR A 262 9.97 0.04 5.79
CA THR A 262 8.62 -0.43 5.46
C THR A 262 8.57 -1.86 4.91
N GLY A 263 9.73 -2.49 4.67
CA GLY A 263 9.81 -3.86 4.13
C GLY A 263 9.82 -3.93 2.60
N GLY A 264 9.95 -2.81 1.93
CA GLY A 264 10.16 -2.72 0.49
C GLY A 264 11.64 -2.59 0.11
N ARG A 265 11.90 -2.25 -1.14
CA ARG A 265 13.24 -2.04 -1.67
C ARG A 265 13.25 -0.96 -2.74
N VAL A 266 14.37 -0.27 -2.85
CA VAL A 266 14.62 0.67 -3.94
C VAL A 266 15.03 -0.09 -5.20
N ILE A 267 14.50 0.34 -6.36
CA ILE A 267 14.90 -0.15 -7.67
C ILE A 267 15.41 1.04 -8.48
N ASN A 268 16.68 1.03 -8.83
CA ASN A 268 17.27 2.11 -9.62
C ASN A 268 17.26 1.74 -11.10
N VAL A 269 16.50 2.48 -11.89
CA VAL A 269 16.34 2.24 -13.33
C VAL A 269 17.04 3.31 -14.19
N GLY A 270 17.43 4.45 -13.60
CA GLY A 270 17.92 5.60 -14.35
C GLY A 270 16.85 6.09 -15.34
N ASN A 271 17.23 6.47 -16.55
CA ASN A 271 16.28 6.84 -17.59
C ASN A 271 16.10 5.70 -18.65
N ASN A 272 16.03 4.46 -18.20
CA ASN A 272 15.99 3.27 -19.07
C ASN A 272 14.64 2.55 -18.98
N GLY A 273 13.84 2.61 -20.06
CA GLY A 273 12.49 2.05 -20.09
C GLY A 273 12.42 0.55 -19.88
N ARG A 274 13.37 -0.21 -20.44
CA ARG A 274 13.40 -1.66 -20.21
C ARG A 274 13.65 -2.00 -18.75
N LYS A 275 14.55 -1.26 -18.07
CA LYS A 275 14.77 -1.45 -16.64
C LYS A 275 13.54 -1.05 -15.80
N LEU A 276 12.75 -0.08 -16.26
CA LEU A 276 11.50 0.29 -15.59
C LEU A 276 10.45 -0.82 -15.72
N GLU A 277 10.30 -1.41 -16.90
CA GLU A 277 9.47 -2.60 -17.11
C GLU A 277 9.93 -3.77 -16.24
N ASP A 278 11.24 -4.10 -16.27
CA ASP A 278 11.82 -5.13 -15.41
C ASP A 278 11.60 -4.86 -13.90
N ALA A 279 11.57 -3.60 -13.48
CA ALA A 279 11.30 -3.22 -12.11
C ALA A 279 9.86 -3.54 -11.69
N PHE A 280 8.90 -3.24 -12.55
CA PHE A 280 7.49 -3.58 -12.34
C PHE A 280 7.27 -5.10 -12.32
N ASP A 281 7.86 -5.83 -13.25
CA ASP A 281 7.80 -7.30 -13.30
C ASP A 281 8.37 -7.92 -12.01
N GLN A 282 9.49 -7.40 -11.53
CA GLN A 282 10.09 -7.85 -10.26
C GLN A 282 9.20 -7.56 -9.03
N ILE A 283 8.51 -6.41 -9.00
CA ILE A 283 7.55 -6.10 -7.91
C ILE A 283 6.37 -7.07 -7.99
N GLN A 284 5.83 -7.31 -9.18
CA GLN A 284 4.72 -8.24 -9.38
C GLN A 284 5.09 -9.67 -8.92
N ASP A 285 6.27 -10.17 -9.28
CA ASP A 285 6.76 -11.48 -8.86
C ASP A 285 6.95 -11.56 -7.35
N GLU A 286 7.47 -10.49 -6.74
CA GLU A 286 7.61 -10.40 -5.30
C GLU A 286 6.25 -10.48 -4.58
N LEU A 287 5.27 -9.72 -5.05
CA LEU A 287 3.91 -9.72 -4.49
C LEU A 287 3.21 -11.08 -4.61
N ARG A 288 3.51 -11.85 -5.65
CA ARG A 288 2.96 -13.22 -5.84
C ARG A 288 3.62 -14.27 -4.95
N THR A 289 4.84 -13.99 -4.45
CA THR A 289 5.63 -14.93 -3.64
C THR A 289 5.73 -14.53 -2.17
N GLN A 290 5.05 -13.45 -1.78
CA GLN A 290 5.10 -12.89 -0.44
C GLN A 290 4.46 -13.82 0.60
N TYR A 291 5.06 -13.84 1.79
CA TYR A 291 4.54 -14.56 2.96
C TYR A 291 3.90 -13.60 3.94
N LEU A 292 2.91 -14.10 4.66
CA LEU A 292 2.37 -13.49 5.87
C LEU A 292 2.78 -14.35 7.07
N LEU A 293 3.51 -13.78 7.99
CA LEU A 293 3.85 -14.36 9.28
C LEU A 293 3.10 -13.61 10.38
N SER A 294 2.46 -14.35 11.29
CA SER A 294 1.72 -13.76 12.39
C SER A 294 2.21 -14.33 13.74
N TYR A 295 2.39 -13.43 14.72
CA TYR A 295 2.68 -13.81 16.11
C TYR A 295 1.91 -12.93 17.09
N THR A 296 1.72 -13.43 18.32
CA THR A 296 1.19 -12.61 19.42
C THR A 296 2.38 -12.08 20.21
N PRO A 297 2.56 -10.75 20.31
CA PRO A 297 3.69 -10.19 21.03
C PRO A 297 3.65 -10.56 22.51
N THR A 298 4.81 -10.86 23.10
CA THR A 298 4.96 -11.07 24.54
C THR A 298 4.71 -9.79 25.32
N ASN A 299 5.15 -8.64 24.78
CA ASN A 299 4.80 -7.33 25.28
C ASN A 299 3.48 -6.85 24.63
N ARG A 300 2.37 -6.94 25.37
CA ARG A 300 1.03 -6.60 24.89
C ARG A 300 0.61 -5.16 25.17
N ASN A 301 1.51 -4.32 25.70
CA ASN A 301 1.17 -2.95 26.07
C ASN A 301 1.02 -2.06 24.81
N PRO A 302 -0.15 -1.49 24.52
CA PRO A 302 -0.36 -0.61 23.37
C PRO A 302 0.05 0.84 23.73
N ASP A 303 1.33 1.04 24.02
CA ASP A 303 1.90 2.30 24.51
C ASP A 303 2.33 3.28 23.42
N GLY A 304 2.10 2.94 22.15
CA GLY A 304 2.47 3.76 20.99
C GLY A 304 3.98 3.74 20.68
N THR A 305 4.78 2.96 21.42
CA THR A 305 6.22 2.89 21.17
C THR A 305 6.53 2.05 19.93
N TYR A 306 7.67 2.37 19.30
CA TYR A 306 8.19 1.58 18.19
C TYR A 306 8.82 0.29 18.71
N ARG A 307 8.47 -0.83 18.08
CA ARG A 307 8.98 -2.16 18.37
C ARG A 307 9.75 -2.70 17.19
N LYS A 308 11.01 -3.03 17.42
CA LYS A 308 11.88 -3.55 16.39
C LYS A 308 11.56 -5.03 16.12
N ILE A 309 11.52 -5.41 14.83
CA ILE A 309 11.35 -6.79 14.37
C ILE A 309 12.66 -7.26 13.73
N ASP A 310 13.13 -8.42 14.17
CA ASP A 310 14.19 -9.18 13.54
C ASP A 310 13.61 -10.52 13.05
N LEU A 311 13.62 -10.73 11.72
CA LEU A 311 13.13 -11.97 11.08
C LEU A 311 14.27 -12.63 10.32
N ASP A 312 14.52 -13.90 10.62
CA ASP A 312 15.50 -14.75 9.95
C ASP A 312 14.87 -16.09 9.54
N CYS A 313 15.10 -16.52 8.31
CA CYS A 313 14.61 -17.80 7.78
C CYS A 313 15.75 -18.68 7.27
N GLY A 314 16.94 -18.54 7.87
CA GLY A 314 18.06 -19.44 7.62
C GLY A 314 19.14 -18.89 6.68
N LYS A 315 20.24 -19.61 6.61
CA LYS A 315 21.47 -19.18 5.93
C LYS A 315 21.28 -19.09 4.40
N GLY A 316 21.81 -18.02 3.82
CA GLY A 316 21.80 -17.81 2.37
C GLY A 316 20.53 -17.13 1.83
N LEU A 317 19.55 -16.86 2.68
CA LEU A 317 18.35 -16.10 2.31
C LEU A 317 18.50 -14.62 2.69
N LYS A 318 18.05 -13.78 1.78
CA LYS A 318 17.83 -12.35 2.04
C LYS A 318 16.36 -12.14 2.32
N ILE A 319 16.05 -11.83 3.59
CA ILE A 319 14.69 -11.55 4.02
C ILE A 319 14.42 -10.06 3.91
N GLN A 320 13.32 -9.72 3.25
CA GLN A 320 12.82 -8.38 3.09
C GLN A 320 11.50 -8.27 3.82
N ALA A 321 11.51 -7.59 4.96
CA ALA A 321 10.39 -7.36 5.87
C ALA A 321 10.54 -5.98 6.51
N ARG A 322 9.42 -5.43 7.00
CA ARG A 322 9.45 -4.20 7.79
C ARG A 322 10.35 -4.37 9.02
N LYS A 323 11.04 -3.29 9.42
CA LYS A 323 11.99 -3.33 10.54
C LYS A 323 11.33 -3.21 11.91
N GLY A 324 10.05 -2.91 11.96
CA GLY A 324 9.29 -2.77 13.19
C GLY A 324 7.89 -2.23 12.95
N TYR A 325 7.21 -1.92 14.03
CA TYR A 325 5.86 -1.36 14.03
C TYR A 325 5.63 -0.50 15.27
N TYR A 326 4.60 0.33 15.26
CA TYR A 326 4.15 1.10 16.42
C TYR A 326 3.05 0.35 17.17
N ALA A 327 3.21 0.14 18.49
CA ALA A 327 2.27 -0.57 19.33
C ALA A 327 1.07 0.33 19.68
N VAL A 328 0.17 0.58 18.73
CA VAL A 328 -1.01 1.44 18.92
C VAL A 328 -2.24 0.63 19.33
N PRO A 329 -3.18 1.21 20.15
CA PRO A 329 -4.44 0.56 20.46
C PRO A 329 -5.24 0.30 19.17
N GLY A 330 -5.70 -0.93 18.96
CA GLY A 330 -6.48 -1.30 17.78
C GLY A 330 -5.66 -1.46 16.49
N GLY A 331 -4.33 -1.37 16.57
CA GLY A 331 -3.45 -1.65 15.45
C GLY A 331 -3.54 -3.12 15.03
N GLU A 332 -3.90 -3.34 13.75
CA GLU A 332 -3.87 -4.62 13.03
C GLU A 332 -4.74 -5.78 13.58
N SER A 333 -5.90 -5.48 14.18
CA SER A 333 -6.96 -6.49 14.26
C SER A 333 -7.56 -6.67 12.87
N GLY A 334 -6.84 -7.31 11.97
CA GLY A 334 -7.44 -7.88 10.77
C GLY A 334 -8.48 -8.88 11.22
N ASN A 335 -9.75 -8.54 11.14
CA ASN A 335 -10.83 -9.50 11.23
C ASN A 335 -10.59 -10.53 10.13
N ILE A 336 -10.07 -11.70 10.51
CA ILE A 336 -10.15 -12.90 9.69
C ILE A 336 -11.45 -13.57 10.15
N GLU A 337 -12.56 -13.30 9.44
CA GLU A 337 -13.71 -14.17 9.42
C GLU A 337 -13.41 -15.41 8.59
#